data_6c7ece8293153f98efc2a643c58818d4
#
_entry.id   6c7ece8293153f98efc2a643c58818d4
#
_cell.length_a   1.000
_cell.length_b   1.000
_cell.length_c   1.000
_cell.angle_alpha   90.00
_cell.angle_beta   90.00
_cell.angle_gamma   90.00
#
_symmetry.space_group_name_H-M   'P 1'
#
loop_
_entity.id
_entity.type
_entity.pdbx_description
1 polymer ?
#
loop_
_entity_poly.entity_id
_entity_poly.type
_entity_poly.pdbx_seq_one_letter_code
_entity_poly.pdbx_strand_id
1 'polypeptide(L)'
;MSLTEETIEDKIEIVGDYKIVQVRTATVIKKDGVELTRSFHRHVVNPTDDISGQSDEVKAICNVVHTDAVKEAYKKHIESQTGV
;
A
#
# COMPACT_ATOMS: atom_id res chain seq x y z
N MET A 1 19.82 -12.35 25.95
CA MET A 1 19.02 -11.16 25.60
C MET A 1 18.98 -11.02 24.08
N SER A 2 17.82 -11.01 23.50
CA SER A 2 17.65 -11.03 22.06
C SER A 2 16.72 -9.91 21.62
N LEU A 3 17.20 -9.04 20.71
CA LEU A 3 16.37 -8.04 20.06
C LEU A 3 16.11 -8.49 18.64
N THR A 4 14.85 -8.45 18.23
CA THR A 4 14.44 -8.76 16.87
C THR A 4 13.63 -7.63 16.29
N GLU A 5 13.71 -7.46 14.98
CA GLU A 5 12.94 -6.49 14.23
C GLU A 5 12.12 -7.22 13.19
N GLU A 6 10.83 -6.94 13.17
CA GLU A 6 9.91 -7.51 12.17
C GLU A 6 9.24 -6.38 11.42
N THR A 7 9.11 -6.53 10.12
CA THR A 7 8.37 -5.57 9.29
C THR A 7 7.18 -6.29 8.68
N ILE A 8 5.97 -5.80 8.97
CA ILE A 8 4.74 -6.40 8.50
C ILE A 8 3.84 -5.35 7.86
N GLU A 9 3.11 -5.76 6.84
CA GLU A 9 2.03 -4.92 6.27
C GLU A 9 0.78 -5.23 7.06
N ASP A 10 0.52 -4.43 8.09
CA ASP A 10 -0.52 -4.75 9.06
C ASP A 10 -1.91 -4.21 8.68
N LYS A 11 -1.98 -3.37 7.65
CA LYS A 11 -3.25 -2.84 7.20
C LYS A 11 -3.19 -2.48 5.72
N ILE A 12 -4.16 -2.94 4.95
CA ILE A 12 -4.29 -2.60 3.54
C ILE A 12 -5.73 -2.14 3.34
N GLU A 13 -5.91 -0.93 2.81
CA GLU A 13 -7.23 -0.36 2.55
C GLU A 13 -7.39 -0.01 1.08
N ILE A 14 -8.60 -0.15 0.58
CA ILE A 14 -8.96 0.27 -0.77
C ILE A 14 -9.93 1.43 -0.61
N VAL A 15 -9.58 2.59 -1.16
CA VAL A 15 -10.28 3.84 -0.89
C VAL A 15 -10.74 4.49 -2.18
N GLY A 16 -12.00 4.90 -2.21
CA GLY A 16 -12.55 5.76 -3.25
C GLY A 16 -12.90 5.05 -4.55
N ASP A 17 -13.36 5.84 -5.49
CA ASP A 17 -13.83 5.35 -6.79
C ASP A 17 -12.71 4.82 -7.66
N TYR A 18 -11.48 5.32 -7.44
CA TYR A 18 -10.31 4.90 -8.21
C TYR A 18 -9.56 3.75 -7.55
N LYS A 19 -10.13 3.19 -6.47
CA LYS A 19 -9.56 2.03 -5.79
C LYS A 19 -8.10 2.26 -5.39
N ILE A 20 -7.82 3.43 -4.81
CA ILE A 20 -6.49 3.75 -4.30
C ILE A 20 -6.15 2.77 -3.16
N VAL A 21 -5.04 2.07 -3.28
CA VAL A 21 -4.62 1.10 -2.28
C VAL A 21 -3.69 1.80 -1.28
N GLN A 22 -4.07 1.81 0.00
CA GLN A 22 -3.26 2.37 1.07
C GLN A 22 -2.68 1.23 1.90
N VAL A 23 -1.37 1.22 2.04
CA VAL A 23 -0.66 0.16 2.75
C VAL A 23 0.02 0.77 3.98
N ARG A 24 -0.27 0.19 5.15
CA ARG A 24 0.43 0.56 6.38
C ARG A 24 1.42 -0.54 6.72
N THR A 25 2.68 -0.17 6.88
CA THR A 25 3.75 -1.08 7.26
C THR A 25 4.12 -0.80 8.70
N ALA A 26 4.11 -1.83 9.54
CA ALA A 26 4.51 -1.72 10.92
C ALA A 26 5.90 -2.33 11.10
N THR A 27 6.79 -1.59 11.76
CA THR A 27 8.09 -2.09 12.18
C THR A 27 8.00 -2.35 13.68
N VAL A 28 8.14 -3.61 14.07
CA VAL A 28 7.98 -4.07 15.45
C VAL A 28 9.33 -4.48 16.01
N ILE A 29 9.71 -3.89 17.12
CA ILE A 29 10.94 -4.26 17.84
C ILE A 29 10.53 -5.09 19.05
N LYS A 30 11.09 -6.30 19.16
CA LYS A 30 10.81 -7.21 20.26
C LYS A 30 12.09 -7.52 21.03
N LYS A 31 11.94 -7.69 22.33
CA LYS A 31 12.99 -8.18 23.21
C LYS A 31 12.53 -9.49 23.82
N ASP A 32 13.27 -10.57 23.56
CA ASP A 32 12.95 -11.91 24.08
C ASP A 32 11.49 -12.31 23.78
N GLY A 33 11.02 -11.98 22.59
CA GLY A 33 9.67 -12.31 22.14
C GLY A 33 8.58 -11.33 22.57
N VAL A 34 8.93 -10.30 23.34
CA VAL A 34 7.97 -9.30 23.83
C VAL A 34 8.13 -8.01 23.04
N GLU A 35 7.03 -7.48 22.54
CA GLU A 35 7.04 -6.24 21.78
C GLU A 35 7.40 -5.06 22.69
N LEU A 36 8.44 -4.32 22.30
CA LEU A 36 8.88 -3.11 23.02
C LEU A 36 8.28 -1.85 22.39
N THR A 37 8.31 -1.79 21.06
CA THR A 37 7.85 -0.61 20.34
C THR A 37 7.38 -0.99 18.95
N ARG A 38 6.52 -0.14 18.40
CA ARG A 38 5.99 -0.33 17.05
C ARG A 38 5.91 1.03 16.38
N SER A 39 6.45 1.13 15.18
CA SER A 39 6.34 2.33 14.36
C SER A 39 5.60 2.00 13.07
N PHE A 40 5.01 3.01 12.45
CA PHE A 40 4.19 2.83 11.27
C PHE A 40 4.68 3.70 10.11
N HIS A 41 4.59 3.15 8.93
CA HIS A 41 4.84 3.86 7.69
C HIS A 41 3.70 3.57 6.73
N ARG A 42 3.17 4.60 6.09
CA ARG A 42 2.10 4.44 5.10
C ARG A 42 2.58 4.83 3.72
N HIS A 43 2.16 4.06 2.73
CA HIS A 43 2.36 4.43 1.35
C HIS A 43 1.10 4.14 0.56
N VAL A 44 1.01 4.72 -0.62
CA VAL A 44 -0.19 4.65 -1.46
C VAL A 44 0.20 4.09 -2.82
N VAL A 45 -0.65 3.22 -3.36
CA VAL A 45 -0.49 2.67 -4.71
C VAL A 45 -1.68 3.11 -5.54
N ASN A 46 -1.40 3.90 -6.57
CA ASN A 46 -2.42 4.40 -7.48
C ASN A 46 -2.64 3.42 -8.64
N PRO A 47 -3.80 3.51 -9.34
CA PRO A 47 -4.12 2.53 -10.40
C PRO A 47 -3.10 2.41 -11.52
N THR A 48 -2.34 3.47 -11.80
CA THR A 48 -1.36 3.48 -12.89
C THR A 48 0.08 3.35 -12.41
N ASP A 49 0.28 3.12 -11.11
CA ASP A 49 1.62 2.98 -10.55
C ASP A 49 2.24 1.63 -10.92
N ASP A 50 3.57 1.61 -10.98
CA ASP A 50 4.32 0.37 -11.14
C ASP A 50 4.31 -0.39 -9.81
N ILE A 51 3.78 -1.61 -9.83
CA ILE A 51 3.64 -2.43 -8.63
C ILE A 51 4.75 -3.47 -8.46
N SER A 52 5.76 -3.44 -9.32
CA SER A 52 6.82 -4.46 -9.30
C SER A 52 7.59 -4.52 -7.97
N GLY A 53 7.66 -3.40 -7.25
CA GLY A 53 8.32 -3.34 -5.95
C GLY A 53 7.42 -3.62 -4.75
N GLN A 54 6.14 -3.95 -4.97
CA GLN A 54 5.21 -4.23 -3.90
C GLN A 54 5.26 -5.69 -3.46
N SER A 55 4.70 -5.98 -2.28
CA SER A 55 4.57 -7.36 -1.82
C SER A 55 3.60 -8.15 -2.71
N ASP A 56 3.68 -9.47 -2.65
CA ASP A 56 2.79 -10.34 -3.44
C ASP A 56 1.32 -10.08 -3.10
N GLU A 57 1.01 -9.84 -1.83
CA GLU A 57 -0.36 -9.55 -1.39
C GLU A 57 -0.85 -8.23 -2.00
N VAL A 58 -0.04 -7.18 -1.94
CA VAL A 58 -0.40 -5.88 -2.53
C VAL A 58 -0.55 -5.98 -4.04
N LYS A 59 0.34 -6.71 -4.70
CA LYS A 59 0.25 -6.96 -6.15
C LYS A 59 -1.06 -7.65 -6.50
N ALA A 60 -1.44 -8.69 -5.76
CA ALA A 60 -2.67 -9.43 -5.99
C ALA A 60 -3.90 -8.52 -5.84
N ILE A 61 -3.92 -7.70 -4.79
CA ILE A 61 -5.01 -6.75 -4.55
C ILE A 61 -5.10 -5.75 -5.70
N CYS A 62 -3.97 -5.16 -6.09
CA CYS A 62 -3.94 -4.20 -7.19
C CYS A 62 -4.42 -4.82 -8.50
N ASN A 63 -4.04 -6.06 -8.79
CA ASN A 63 -4.47 -6.75 -10.00
C ASN A 63 -5.98 -6.99 -10.03
N VAL A 64 -6.59 -7.16 -8.86
CA VAL A 64 -8.04 -7.37 -8.77
C VAL A 64 -8.80 -6.04 -8.88
N VAL A 65 -8.36 -5.01 -8.16
CA VAL A 65 -9.14 -3.77 -8.04
C VAL A 65 -8.79 -2.73 -9.11
N HIS A 66 -7.57 -2.75 -9.63
CA HIS A 66 -7.12 -1.82 -10.67
C HIS A 66 -7.42 -2.40 -12.06
N THR A 67 -8.71 -2.47 -12.38
CA THR A 67 -9.16 -2.92 -13.70
C THR A 67 -8.81 -1.88 -14.78
N ASP A 68 -8.92 -2.27 -16.04
CA ASP A 68 -8.69 -1.33 -17.14
C ASP A 68 -9.62 -0.13 -17.06
N ALA A 69 -10.88 -0.34 -16.66
CA ALA A 69 -11.84 0.74 -16.48
C ALA A 69 -11.41 1.72 -15.39
N VAL A 70 -10.91 1.20 -14.26
CA VAL A 70 -10.42 2.02 -13.16
C VAL A 70 -9.19 2.81 -13.56
N LYS A 71 -8.26 2.16 -14.25
CA LYS A 71 -7.03 2.82 -14.73
C LYS A 71 -7.35 3.95 -15.70
N GLU A 72 -8.30 3.72 -16.60
CA GLU A 72 -8.72 4.73 -17.58
C GLU A 72 -9.39 5.91 -16.89
N ALA A 73 -10.30 5.64 -15.95
CA ALA A 73 -10.96 6.70 -15.19
C ALA A 73 -9.95 7.53 -14.39
N TYR A 74 -8.96 6.87 -13.80
CA TYR A 74 -7.91 7.55 -13.03
C TYR A 74 -7.07 8.45 -13.95
N LYS A 75 -6.69 7.97 -15.12
CA LYS A 75 -5.92 8.76 -16.08
C LYS A 75 -6.70 10.03 -16.48
N LYS A 76 -7.97 9.90 -16.76
CA LYS A 76 -8.82 11.04 -17.10
C LYS A 76 -8.90 12.03 -15.95
N HIS A 77 -9.02 11.54 -14.73
CA HIS A 77 -9.04 12.38 -13.53
C HIS A 77 -7.75 13.20 -13.39
N ILE A 78 -6.61 12.55 -13.56
CA ILE A 78 -5.30 13.22 -13.47
C ILE A 78 -5.15 14.26 -14.60
N GLU A 79 -5.54 13.91 -15.82
CA GLU A 79 -5.48 14.82 -16.95
C GLU A 79 -6.34 16.05 -16.72
N SER A 80 -7.53 15.88 -16.13
CA SER A 80 -8.42 17.02 -15.86
C SER A 80 -7.88 17.94 -14.77
N GLN A 81 -7.07 17.42 -13.86
CA GLN A 81 -6.44 18.22 -12.80
C GLN A 81 -5.19 18.95 -13.27
N THR A 82 -4.46 18.36 -14.22
CA THR A 82 -3.23 18.93 -14.75
C THR A 82 -3.42 19.65 -16.07
N GLY A 83 -4.53 19.36 -16.74
CA GLY A 83 -4.88 19.98 -18.00
C GLY A 83 -5.35 21.41 -17.77
N VAL A 84 -4.57 22.32 -18.14
CA VAL A 84 -4.86 23.74 -17.96
C VAL A 84 -5.40 24.32 -19.23
#